data_be3fdd4f60abb9ea709e0607d971caea
#
_entry.id   be3fdd4f60abb9ea709e0607d971caea
#
_cell.length_a   1.000
_cell.length_b   1.000
_cell.length_c   1.000
_cell.angle_alpha   90.00
_cell.angle_beta   90.00
_cell.angle_gamma   90.00
#
_symmetry.space_group_name_H-M   'P 1'
#
loop_
_entity.id
_entity.type
_entity.pdbx_description
1 polymer ?
#
loop_
_entity_poly.entity_id
_entity_poly.type
_entity_poly.pdbx_seq_one_letter_code
_entity_poly.pdbx_strand_id
1 'polypeptide(L)'
;LSYTEYVKIKGFPLFNLGAFKGGIIVEQETVRKHPIGKIAERTIGYDRVDPATGVEVGKGIEWAFKSYLNGKDGKILKQKIAKGQWKPIRDLNEVDPVDGYDVISTIDVFIQDIAHHALLKQLEDYEADHGCVVVMETETGYVKAISNLGRAEDGSYYETTNYAIAESHEPGSTFKLVDLMAILEDKVADTSTVYDSHGGVIKYYGRSVRDSHVGGYGKVSLARGFELSSNTVMVQAVYENYKNNPAKFVDHIKNFGLNKTLGLHFQGEGRAIIPHPKDKHWSGVSLPWMAFGYGVSVTPMQTLTLYNA
;
A
#
# COMPACT_ATOMS: atom_id res chain seq x y z
N LEU A 1 30.83 16.12 -5.57
CA LEU A 1 31.85 15.05 -5.66
C LEU A 1 31.40 13.87 -4.83
N SER A 2 31.55 12.66 -5.36
CA SER A 2 31.40 11.44 -4.55
C SER A 2 32.58 11.30 -3.57
N TYR A 3 32.39 10.50 -2.54
CA TYR A 3 33.48 10.22 -1.59
C TYR A 3 34.73 9.67 -2.29
N THR A 4 34.55 8.78 -3.26
CA THR A 4 35.64 8.18 -4.05
C THR A 4 36.42 9.22 -4.85
N GLU A 5 35.73 10.19 -5.46
CA GLU A 5 36.36 11.31 -6.17
C GLU A 5 37.08 12.26 -5.22
N TYR A 6 36.47 12.53 -4.06
CA TYR A 6 37.12 13.30 -3.01
C TYR A 6 38.44 12.70 -2.53
N VAL A 7 38.45 11.38 -2.27
CA VAL A 7 39.68 10.68 -1.86
C VAL A 7 40.78 10.80 -2.91
N LYS A 8 40.40 10.68 -4.20
CA LYS A 8 41.35 10.88 -5.32
C LYS A 8 41.89 12.30 -5.34
N ILE A 9 41.04 13.33 -5.23
CA ILE A 9 41.45 14.76 -5.24
C ILE A 9 42.32 15.09 -4.04
N LYS A 10 42.00 14.53 -2.88
CA LYS A 10 42.80 14.71 -1.68
C LYS A 10 44.26 14.24 -1.84
N GLY A 11 44.50 13.27 -2.74
CA GLY A 11 45.83 12.76 -3.06
C GLY A 11 46.63 13.64 -4.06
N PHE A 12 46.01 14.64 -4.68
CA PHE A 12 46.70 15.49 -5.68
C PHE A 12 47.73 16.41 -5.02
N PRO A 13 48.80 16.80 -5.75
CA PRO A 13 49.75 17.79 -5.32
C PRO A 13 49.03 19.07 -4.87
N LEU A 14 49.48 19.70 -3.81
CA LEU A 14 48.87 20.82 -3.07
C LEU A 14 47.71 20.38 -2.17
N PHE A 15 46.67 19.67 -2.69
CA PHE A 15 45.52 19.29 -1.89
C PHE A 15 45.88 18.28 -0.78
N ASN A 16 46.91 17.46 -0.98
CA ASN A 16 47.46 16.57 0.04
C ASN A 16 48.11 17.31 1.24
N LEU A 17 48.33 18.62 1.08
CA LEU A 17 48.87 19.46 2.15
C LEU A 17 47.77 19.94 3.13
N GLY A 18 46.51 19.57 2.91
CA GLY A 18 45.37 19.90 3.76
C GLY A 18 44.87 21.33 3.62
N ALA A 19 43.90 21.69 4.48
CA ALA A 19 43.14 22.93 4.34
C ALA A 19 43.99 24.19 4.38
N PHE A 20 45.04 24.24 5.17
CA PHE A 20 45.85 25.45 5.39
C PHE A 20 46.92 25.68 4.32
N LYS A 21 47.61 24.64 3.89
CA LYS A 21 48.68 24.74 2.90
C LYS A 21 48.20 24.40 1.49
N GLY A 22 47.21 23.48 1.38
CA GLY A 22 46.64 23.04 0.11
C GLY A 22 45.39 23.80 -0.31
N GLY A 23 44.81 24.62 0.59
CA GLY A 23 43.64 25.46 0.28
C GLY A 23 42.33 24.69 0.05
N ILE A 24 42.29 23.37 0.36
CA ILE A 24 41.06 22.57 0.19
C ILE A 24 40.26 22.56 1.49
N ILE A 25 39.06 23.13 1.44
CA ILE A 25 38.07 23.05 2.52
C ILE A 25 37.00 22.09 2.04
N VAL A 26 36.68 21.09 2.85
CA VAL A 26 35.70 20.02 2.54
C VAL A 26 34.54 20.17 3.48
N GLU A 27 33.36 20.33 2.90
CA GLU A 27 32.08 20.17 3.59
C GLU A 27 31.45 18.89 3.07
N GLN A 28 31.06 18.04 3.98
CA GLN A 28 30.40 16.80 3.66
C GLN A 28 28.90 16.95 3.93
N GLU A 29 28.11 16.68 2.92
CA GLU A 29 26.66 16.61 3.02
C GLU A 29 26.19 15.23 2.57
N THR A 30 25.33 14.61 3.36
CA THR A 30 24.69 13.35 2.98
C THR A 30 23.41 13.67 2.23
N VAL A 31 23.36 13.31 0.95
CA VAL A 31 22.18 13.54 0.12
C VAL A 31 21.55 12.20 -0.29
N ARG A 32 20.24 12.13 -0.19
CA ARG A 32 19.46 11.00 -0.67
C ARG A 32 19.19 11.18 -2.17
N LYS A 33 19.50 10.17 -2.97
CA LYS A 33 19.23 10.18 -4.42
C LYS A 33 17.99 9.37 -4.72
N HIS A 34 17.14 9.89 -5.60
CA HIS A 34 15.96 9.22 -6.13
C HIS A 34 16.19 8.93 -7.63
N PRO A 35 16.82 7.81 -7.99
CA PRO A 35 17.23 7.55 -9.38
C PRO A 35 16.07 7.40 -10.37
N ILE A 36 14.88 7.06 -9.87
CA ILE A 36 13.63 6.95 -10.66
C ILE A 36 12.71 8.17 -10.46
N GLY A 37 13.23 9.29 -9.98
CA GLY A 37 12.46 10.51 -9.72
C GLY A 37 11.45 10.34 -8.59
N LYS A 38 10.22 10.78 -8.80
CA LYS A 38 9.14 10.76 -7.79
C LYS A 38 8.21 9.55 -7.90
N ILE A 39 8.56 8.57 -8.69
CA ILE A 39 7.76 7.34 -8.87
C ILE A 39 7.93 6.46 -7.63
N ALA A 40 6.84 5.90 -7.11
CA ALA A 40 6.77 5.13 -5.87
C ALA A 40 7.25 5.90 -4.60
N GLU A 41 7.15 7.23 -4.61
CA GLU A 41 7.68 8.09 -3.55
C GLU A 41 7.10 7.75 -2.17
N ARG A 42 5.82 7.37 -2.09
CA ARG A 42 5.19 7.01 -0.81
C ARG A 42 5.52 5.62 -0.33
N THR A 43 5.87 4.72 -1.22
CA THR A 43 6.28 3.35 -0.89
C THR A 43 7.75 3.31 -0.50
N ILE A 44 8.62 3.95 -1.28
CA ILE A 44 10.03 4.14 -0.94
C ILE A 44 10.13 4.98 0.33
N GLY A 45 9.47 6.12 0.34
CA GLY A 45 9.35 6.99 1.49
C GLY A 45 10.57 7.86 1.72
N TYR A 46 10.77 8.23 2.98
CA TYR A 46 11.88 9.07 3.43
C TYR A 46 12.15 8.89 4.92
N ASP A 47 13.39 9.18 5.31
CA ASP A 47 13.86 9.38 6.69
C ASP A 47 14.57 10.73 6.76
N ARG A 48 14.02 11.65 7.54
CA ARG A 48 14.59 13.00 7.70
C ARG A 48 14.28 13.60 9.06
N VAL A 49 15.05 14.59 9.45
CA VAL A 49 14.74 15.45 10.60
C VAL A 49 13.86 16.61 10.10
N ASP A 50 12.74 16.83 10.76
CA ASP A 50 11.89 17.99 10.50
C ASP A 50 12.63 19.28 10.94
N PRO A 51 12.88 20.21 10.02
CA PRO A 51 13.66 21.42 10.35
C PRO A 51 12.97 22.34 11.36
N ALA A 52 11.65 22.29 11.46
CA ALA A 52 10.88 23.15 12.35
C ALA A 52 10.83 22.61 13.78
N THR A 53 10.78 21.30 13.94
CA THR A 53 10.59 20.64 15.24
C THR A 53 11.84 19.94 15.75
N GLY A 54 12.83 19.67 14.89
CA GLY A 54 14.01 18.86 15.20
C GLY A 54 13.71 17.39 15.45
N VAL A 55 12.47 16.93 15.17
CA VAL A 55 12.03 15.55 15.37
C VAL A 55 12.27 14.74 14.10
N GLU A 56 12.76 13.51 14.27
CA GLU A 56 12.85 12.55 13.16
C GLU A 56 11.45 12.18 12.66
N VAL A 57 11.26 12.28 11.37
CA VAL A 57 10.01 11.91 10.67
C VAL A 57 10.33 11.06 9.45
N GLY A 58 9.50 10.07 9.20
CA GLY A 58 9.72 9.21 8.05
C GLY A 58 8.49 8.40 7.66
N LYS A 59 8.55 7.82 6.47
CA LYS A 59 7.52 6.94 5.90
C LYS A 59 8.16 5.92 4.96
N GLY A 60 7.36 4.90 4.62
CA GLY A 60 7.72 3.90 3.62
C GLY A 60 8.87 2.98 4.04
N ILE A 61 9.52 2.40 3.04
CA ILE A 61 10.64 1.46 3.20
C ILE A 61 11.82 2.14 3.91
N GLU A 62 12.17 3.36 3.53
CA GLU A 62 13.29 4.08 4.15
C GLU A 62 13.14 4.24 5.65
N TRP A 63 11.94 4.59 6.11
CA TRP A 63 11.67 4.69 7.55
C TRP A 63 11.63 3.34 8.25
N ALA A 64 10.98 2.34 7.63
CA ALA A 64 10.85 1.02 8.21
C ALA A 64 12.20 0.30 8.41
N PHE A 65 13.12 0.53 7.47
CA PHE A 65 14.44 -0.09 7.47
C PHE A 65 15.58 0.87 7.85
N LYS A 66 15.27 2.01 8.45
CA LYS A 66 16.28 3.02 8.79
C LYS A 66 17.42 2.49 9.65
N SER A 67 17.16 1.54 10.53
CA SER A 67 18.19 0.90 11.36
C SER A 67 19.22 0.10 10.57
N TYR A 68 18.87 -0.32 9.36
CA TYR A 68 19.76 -1.00 8.42
C TYR A 68 20.39 -0.02 7.42
N LEU A 69 19.61 0.95 6.94
CA LEU A 69 20.03 1.93 5.93
C LEU A 69 20.97 2.98 6.50
N ASN A 70 20.73 3.39 7.75
CA ASN A 70 21.56 4.35 8.42
C ASN A 70 22.80 3.64 8.99
N GLY A 71 23.97 4.10 8.59
CA GLY A 71 25.22 3.63 9.15
C GLY A 71 25.44 4.10 10.60
N LYS A 72 26.66 4.06 11.03
CA LYS A 72 27.06 4.61 12.33
C LYS A 72 27.99 5.77 12.09
N ASP A 73 27.66 6.91 12.72
CA ASP A 73 28.52 8.08 12.66
C ASP A 73 29.88 7.83 13.28
N GLY A 74 30.92 8.27 12.59
CA GLY A 74 32.26 8.32 13.14
C GLY A 74 32.39 9.41 14.19
N LYS A 75 33.42 9.32 15.02
CA LYS A 75 33.74 10.35 16.02
C LYS A 75 35.19 10.72 15.87
N ILE A 76 35.46 12.04 15.76
CA ILE A 76 36.80 12.60 15.74
C ILE A 76 36.92 13.66 16.81
N LEU A 77 37.97 13.59 17.60
CA LEU A 77 38.27 14.63 18.57
C LEU A 77 38.88 15.86 17.86
N LYS A 78 38.29 17.02 18.10
CA LYS A 78 38.80 18.30 17.56
C LYS A 78 39.17 19.24 18.70
N GLN A 79 40.33 19.86 18.61
CA GLN A 79 40.76 20.92 19.52
C GLN A 79 40.45 22.29 18.92
N LYS A 80 39.85 23.15 19.72
CA LYS A 80 39.65 24.56 19.34
C LYS A 80 41.00 25.28 19.42
N ILE A 81 41.41 25.88 18.30
CA ILE A 81 42.60 26.68 18.19
C ILE A 81 42.21 28.17 18.06
N ALA A 82 43.23 29.09 18.03
CA ALA A 82 43.00 30.52 17.93
C ALA A 82 42.06 30.90 16.76
N LYS A 83 41.29 31.98 16.92
CA LYS A 83 40.30 32.48 15.94
C LYS A 83 39.10 31.57 15.67
N GLY A 84 38.71 30.71 16.62
CA GLY A 84 37.49 29.89 16.51
C GLY A 84 37.59 28.68 15.59
N GLN A 85 38.80 28.38 15.11
CA GLN A 85 39.02 27.21 14.25
C GLN A 85 39.16 25.91 15.07
N TRP A 86 38.74 24.78 14.51
CA TRP A 86 38.82 23.46 15.09
C TRP A 86 39.86 22.62 14.33
N LYS A 87 40.84 22.08 15.01
CA LYS A 87 41.86 21.18 14.44
C LYS A 87 41.59 19.75 14.90
N PRO A 88 41.48 18.77 13.97
CA PRO A 88 41.45 17.38 14.37
C PRO A 88 42.69 16.98 15.15
N ILE A 89 42.52 16.31 16.29
CA ILE A 89 43.61 15.69 17.02
C ILE A 89 43.51 14.19 16.63
N ARG A 90 44.57 13.67 16.06
CA ARG A 90 44.69 12.23 15.88
C ARG A 90 44.91 11.60 17.25
N ASP A 91 43.91 10.94 17.74
CA ASP A 91 43.91 10.20 19.00
C ASP A 91 43.46 8.74 18.73
N LEU A 92 43.87 7.83 19.60
CA LEU A 92 43.49 6.42 19.57
C LEU A 92 41.99 6.18 19.77
N ASN A 93 41.22 7.23 20.05
CA ASN A 93 39.75 7.21 20.22
C ASN A 93 39.00 7.71 18.97
N GLU A 94 39.66 7.85 17.83
CA GLU A 94 38.98 8.10 16.56
C GLU A 94 38.18 6.87 16.15
N VAL A 95 36.89 7.07 15.88
CA VAL A 95 35.99 6.02 15.42
C VAL A 95 35.63 6.33 13.99
N ASP A 96 35.98 5.47 13.07
CA ASP A 96 35.59 5.61 11.68
C ASP A 96 34.09 5.42 11.52
N PRO A 97 33.44 6.15 10.59
CA PRO A 97 32.04 5.90 10.23
C PRO A 97 31.90 4.53 9.58
N VAL A 98 30.76 3.90 9.83
CA VAL A 98 30.39 2.61 9.21
C VAL A 98 29.20 2.86 8.32
N ASP A 99 29.32 2.51 7.04
CA ASP A 99 28.23 2.63 6.08
C ASP A 99 27.05 1.73 6.46
N GLY A 100 25.84 2.14 6.11
CA GLY A 100 24.63 1.33 6.24
C GLY A 100 24.57 0.22 5.19
N TYR A 101 23.57 -0.62 5.31
CA TYR A 101 23.26 -1.68 4.35
C TYR A 101 22.33 -1.15 3.25
N ASP A 102 22.31 -1.85 2.14
CA ASP A 102 21.32 -1.65 1.08
C ASP A 102 20.06 -2.49 1.37
N VAL A 103 18.89 -1.95 1.00
CA VAL A 103 17.62 -2.67 1.01
C VAL A 103 17.18 -2.88 -0.44
N ILE A 104 17.08 -4.15 -0.84
CA ILE A 104 16.61 -4.54 -2.17
C ILE A 104 15.11 -4.84 -2.08
N SER A 105 14.29 -4.05 -2.77
CA SER A 105 12.85 -4.28 -2.87
C SER A 105 12.50 -5.22 -4.02
N THR A 106 11.26 -5.70 -4.01
CA THR A 106 10.71 -6.53 -5.11
C THR A 106 10.15 -5.70 -6.26
N ILE A 107 10.14 -4.37 -6.13
CA ILE A 107 9.62 -3.45 -7.14
C ILE A 107 10.49 -3.53 -8.39
N ASP A 108 9.83 -3.79 -9.54
CA ASP A 108 10.44 -3.72 -10.85
C ASP A 108 10.24 -2.30 -11.42
N VAL A 109 11.34 -1.63 -11.74
CA VAL A 109 11.31 -0.22 -12.19
C VAL A 109 10.50 -0.03 -13.46
N PHE A 110 10.56 -0.99 -14.41
CA PHE A 110 9.83 -0.89 -15.67
C PHE A 110 8.33 -1.11 -15.47
N ILE A 111 7.95 -2.10 -14.65
CA ILE A 111 6.53 -2.35 -14.32
C ILE A 111 5.97 -1.17 -13.52
N GLN A 112 6.75 -0.63 -12.60
CA GLN A 112 6.37 0.55 -11.80
C GLN A 112 6.13 1.78 -12.68
N ASP A 113 7.00 2.04 -13.64
CA ASP A 113 6.88 3.16 -14.58
C ASP A 113 5.59 3.05 -15.41
N ILE A 114 5.35 1.86 -16.00
CA ILE A 114 4.14 1.59 -16.77
C ILE A 114 2.88 1.76 -15.90
N ALA A 115 2.87 1.19 -14.70
CA ALA A 115 1.75 1.28 -13.79
C ALA A 115 1.45 2.72 -13.37
N HIS A 116 2.49 3.51 -13.09
CA HIS A 116 2.36 4.92 -12.73
C HIS A 116 1.74 5.74 -13.86
N HIS A 117 2.26 5.64 -15.07
CA HIS A 117 1.77 6.41 -16.20
C HIS A 117 0.36 5.97 -16.65
N ALA A 118 0.05 4.67 -16.56
CA ALA A 118 -1.29 4.17 -16.84
C ALA A 118 -2.30 4.70 -15.83
N LEU A 119 -1.95 4.73 -14.53
CA LEU A 119 -2.78 5.30 -13.49
C LEU A 119 -2.98 6.80 -13.71
N LEU A 120 -1.90 7.55 -13.92
CA LEU A 120 -1.95 9.00 -14.15
C LEU A 120 -2.89 9.34 -15.30
N LYS A 121 -2.74 8.66 -16.43
CA LYS A 121 -3.61 8.88 -17.59
C LYS A 121 -5.09 8.67 -17.26
N GLN A 122 -5.43 7.59 -16.54
CA GLN A 122 -6.83 7.33 -16.17
C GLN A 122 -7.38 8.39 -15.20
N LEU A 123 -6.57 8.83 -14.24
CA LEU A 123 -7.01 9.86 -13.30
C LEU A 123 -7.22 11.21 -13.99
N GLU A 124 -6.39 11.56 -14.97
CA GLU A 124 -6.55 12.75 -15.81
C GLU A 124 -7.78 12.65 -16.71
N ASP A 125 -7.96 11.49 -17.40
CA ASP A 125 -9.08 11.28 -18.33
C ASP A 125 -10.45 11.36 -17.61
N TYR A 126 -10.53 10.95 -16.34
CA TYR A 126 -11.77 10.94 -15.55
C TYR A 126 -11.84 12.03 -14.49
N GLU A 127 -10.83 12.88 -14.37
CA GLU A 127 -10.72 13.93 -13.35
C GLU A 127 -10.97 13.38 -11.92
N ALA A 128 -10.51 12.15 -11.67
CA ALA A 128 -10.75 11.47 -10.40
C ALA A 128 -9.93 12.09 -9.26
N ASP A 129 -10.45 12.04 -8.03
CA ASP A 129 -9.78 12.62 -6.87
C ASP A 129 -8.47 11.88 -6.52
N HIS A 130 -8.49 10.56 -6.61
CA HIS A 130 -7.31 9.72 -6.37
C HIS A 130 -7.49 8.30 -6.93
N GLY A 131 -6.41 7.55 -6.95
CA GLY A 131 -6.41 6.15 -7.29
C GLY A 131 -5.11 5.45 -6.96
N CYS A 132 -5.13 4.13 -7.07
CA CYS A 132 -3.93 3.31 -6.93
C CYS A 132 -3.91 2.16 -7.92
N VAL A 133 -2.69 1.69 -8.23
CA VAL A 133 -2.43 0.46 -8.96
C VAL A 133 -1.43 -0.37 -8.18
N VAL A 134 -1.71 -1.65 -8.03
CA VAL A 134 -0.77 -2.63 -7.46
C VAL A 134 -0.63 -3.79 -8.43
N VAL A 135 0.60 -4.17 -8.71
CA VAL A 135 0.94 -5.36 -9.49
C VAL A 135 1.67 -6.34 -8.60
N MET A 136 1.13 -7.54 -8.49
CA MET A 136 1.65 -8.61 -7.64
C MET A 136 1.95 -9.84 -8.51
N GLU A 137 3.09 -10.45 -8.28
CA GLU A 137 3.46 -11.71 -8.89
C GLU A 137 2.71 -12.87 -8.24
N THR A 138 2.00 -13.65 -9.03
CA THR A 138 1.07 -14.68 -8.51
C THR A 138 1.79 -15.79 -7.76
N GLU A 139 2.96 -16.21 -8.22
CA GLU A 139 3.68 -17.35 -7.62
C GLU A 139 4.34 -17.00 -6.27
N THR A 140 4.75 -15.75 -6.09
CA THR A 140 5.57 -15.35 -4.95
C THR A 140 4.86 -14.40 -3.99
N GLY A 141 3.79 -13.74 -4.45
CA GLY A 141 3.16 -12.62 -3.74
C GLY A 141 4.03 -11.35 -3.74
N TYR A 142 5.11 -11.29 -4.50
CA TYR A 142 5.97 -10.11 -4.56
C TYR A 142 5.27 -8.95 -5.26
N VAL A 143 5.26 -7.79 -4.61
CA VAL A 143 4.79 -6.55 -5.22
C VAL A 143 5.82 -6.05 -6.21
N LYS A 144 5.48 -6.05 -7.51
CA LYS A 144 6.31 -5.58 -8.60
C LYS A 144 6.09 -4.10 -8.91
N ALA A 145 4.89 -3.59 -8.65
CA ALA A 145 4.60 -2.17 -8.74
C ALA A 145 3.52 -1.77 -7.73
N ILE A 146 3.63 -0.55 -7.22
CA ILE A 146 2.63 0.08 -6.37
C ILE A 146 2.69 1.59 -6.62
N SER A 147 1.65 2.12 -7.25
CA SER A 147 1.52 3.55 -7.57
C SER A 147 0.26 4.11 -6.92
N ASN A 148 0.38 5.28 -6.36
CA ASN A 148 -0.67 5.95 -5.62
C ASN A 148 -0.68 7.43 -6.01
N LEU A 149 -1.74 7.91 -6.60
CA LEU A 149 -1.84 9.30 -7.04
C LEU A 149 -3.09 9.96 -6.47
N GLY A 150 -2.92 11.16 -5.94
CA GLY A 150 -4.00 12.02 -5.46
C GLY A 150 -3.94 13.37 -6.16
N ARG A 151 -5.13 13.93 -6.47
CA ARG A 151 -5.28 15.22 -7.14
C ARG A 151 -4.99 16.36 -6.17
N ALA A 152 -4.14 17.29 -6.58
CA ALA A 152 -3.86 18.52 -5.87
C ALA A 152 -4.86 19.63 -6.28
N GLU A 153 -4.84 20.75 -5.56
CA GLU A 153 -5.72 21.89 -5.82
C GLU A 153 -5.52 22.51 -7.22
N ASP A 154 -4.33 22.42 -7.78
CA ASP A 154 -4.00 22.88 -9.11
C ASP A 154 -4.38 21.88 -10.23
N GLY A 155 -4.99 20.73 -9.87
CA GLY A 155 -5.39 19.68 -10.78
C GLY A 155 -4.30 18.68 -11.14
N SER A 156 -3.06 18.89 -10.71
CA SER A 156 -1.96 17.93 -10.90
C SER A 156 -2.08 16.74 -9.94
N TYR A 157 -1.37 15.64 -10.24
CA TYR A 157 -1.41 14.41 -9.46
C TYR A 157 -0.06 14.09 -8.86
N TYR A 158 -0.06 13.78 -7.55
CA TYR A 158 1.14 13.43 -6.79
C TYR A 158 0.88 12.24 -5.87
N GLU A 159 1.94 11.55 -5.47
CA GLU A 159 1.89 10.54 -4.42
C GLU A 159 1.83 11.22 -3.04
N THR A 160 0.61 11.51 -2.55
CA THR A 160 0.36 12.12 -1.23
C THR A 160 0.15 11.08 -0.15
N THR A 161 -0.61 10.03 -0.47
CA THR A 161 -0.99 8.94 0.42
C THR A 161 -0.76 7.60 -0.29
N ASN A 162 -0.39 6.58 0.44
CA ASN A 162 -0.36 5.21 -0.09
C ASN A 162 -1.77 4.61 0.00
N TYR A 163 -2.64 4.97 -0.93
CA TYR A 163 -4.05 4.56 -0.96
C TYR A 163 -4.21 3.04 -0.99
N ALA A 164 -3.28 2.35 -1.67
CA ALA A 164 -3.33 0.89 -1.80
C ALA A 164 -3.32 0.16 -0.45
N ILE A 165 -2.65 0.72 0.55
CA ILE A 165 -2.48 0.09 1.86
C ILE A 165 -3.14 0.85 3.01
N ALA A 166 -3.32 2.16 2.88
CA ALA A 166 -3.76 3.01 4.00
C ALA A 166 -5.27 3.20 4.06
N GLU A 167 -5.94 3.21 2.93
CA GLU A 167 -7.37 3.47 2.88
C GLU A 167 -8.17 2.20 2.67
N SER A 168 -9.20 2.03 3.50
CA SER A 168 -10.15 0.93 3.37
C SER A 168 -11.43 1.46 2.71
N HIS A 169 -11.83 0.82 1.64
CA HIS A 169 -13.03 1.15 0.86
C HIS A 169 -13.98 -0.03 0.80
N GLU A 170 -15.23 0.24 0.46
CA GLU A 170 -16.18 -0.80 0.11
C GLU A 170 -15.69 -1.50 -1.18
N PRO A 171 -15.38 -2.81 -1.12
CA PRO A 171 -14.77 -3.51 -2.26
C PRO A 171 -15.72 -3.74 -3.43
N GLY A 172 -17.02 -3.54 -3.22
CA GLY A 172 -18.02 -3.78 -4.24
C GLY A 172 -17.96 -5.21 -4.77
N SER A 173 -18.16 -5.38 -6.08
CA SER A 173 -18.27 -6.70 -6.71
C SER A 173 -17.03 -7.59 -6.62
N THR A 174 -15.86 -7.05 -6.29
CA THR A 174 -14.68 -7.88 -6.01
C THR A 174 -14.87 -8.76 -4.78
N PHE A 175 -15.78 -8.38 -3.87
CA PHE A 175 -16.09 -9.16 -2.69
C PHE A 175 -16.88 -10.44 -2.98
N LYS A 176 -17.53 -10.56 -4.13
CA LYS A 176 -18.32 -11.75 -4.52
C LYS A 176 -17.50 -13.04 -4.57
N LEU A 177 -16.18 -12.95 -4.71
CA LEU A 177 -15.30 -14.11 -4.56
C LEU A 177 -15.39 -14.70 -3.15
N VAL A 178 -15.43 -13.83 -2.13
CA VAL A 178 -15.61 -14.24 -0.72
C VAL A 178 -16.92 -14.99 -0.51
N ASP A 179 -18.01 -14.50 -1.13
CA ASP A 179 -19.31 -15.15 -1.07
C ASP A 179 -19.25 -16.56 -1.65
N LEU A 180 -18.67 -16.66 -2.84
CA LEU A 180 -18.54 -17.94 -3.55
C LEU A 180 -17.69 -18.93 -2.75
N MET A 181 -16.55 -18.47 -2.22
CA MET A 181 -15.68 -19.30 -1.37
C MET A 181 -16.42 -19.82 -0.14
N ALA A 182 -17.14 -18.95 0.59
CA ALA A 182 -17.90 -19.34 1.78
C ALA A 182 -19.01 -20.37 1.46
N ILE A 183 -19.76 -20.13 0.38
CA ILE A 183 -20.85 -21.00 -0.06
C ILE A 183 -20.32 -22.38 -0.44
N LEU A 184 -19.22 -22.46 -1.19
CA LEU A 184 -18.62 -23.70 -1.65
C LEU A 184 -17.95 -24.47 -0.51
N GLU A 185 -17.26 -23.80 0.41
CA GLU A 185 -16.64 -24.41 1.59
C GLU A 185 -17.69 -25.05 2.50
N ASP A 186 -18.80 -24.35 2.74
CA ASP A 186 -19.92 -24.88 3.52
C ASP A 186 -20.78 -25.91 2.78
N LYS A 187 -20.59 -26.06 1.47
CA LYS A 187 -21.37 -26.95 0.60
C LYS A 187 -22.89 -26.69 0.69
N VAL A 188 -23.28 -25.44 0.92
CA VAL A 188 -24.69 -25.02 1.03
C VAL A 188 -25.34 -24.77 -0.33
N ALA A 189 -24.53 -24.52 -1.34
CA ALA A 189 -24.86 -24.54 -2.76
C ALA A 189 -23.60 -24.90 -3.55
N ASP A 190 -23.79 -25.28 -4.82
CA ASP A 190 -22.69 -25.53 -5.75
C ASP A 190 -22.77 -24.60 -6.96
N THR A 191 -21.75 -24.65 -7.83
CA THR A 191 -21.65 -23.80 -9.01
C THR A 191 -22.81 -23.97 -10.01
N SER A 192 -23.52 -25.11 -9.97
CA SER A 192 -24.67 -25.43 -10.84
C SER A 192 -26.03 -25.03 -10.23
N THR A 193 -26.04 -24.66 -8.93
CA THR A 193 -27.27 -24.22 -8.26
C THR A 193 -27.87 -23.01 -8.97
N VAL A 194 -29.16 -23.10 -9.33
CA VAL A 194 -29.83 -22.09 -10.14
C VAL A 194 -30.56 -21.06 -9.28
N TYR A 195 -30.36 -19.82 -9.58
CA TYR A 195 -31.04 -18.67 -8.98
C TYR A 195 -31.76 -17.84 -10.05
N ASP A 196 -32.90 -17.24 -9.70
CA ASP A 196 -33.61 -16.30 -10.58
C ASP A 196 -33.14 -14.87 -10.27
N SER A 197 -32.73 -14.14 -11.29
CA SER A 197 -32.32 -12.73 -11.10
C SER A 197 -33.51 -11.77 -10.90
N HIS A 198 -34.75 -12.25 -10.93
CA HIS A 198 -35.98 -11.48 -10.70
C HIS A 198 -36.07 -10.20 -11.53
N GLY A 199 -35.74 -10.27 -12.81
CA GLY A 199 -35.71 -9.10 -13.67
C GLY A 199 -34.65 -8.07 -13.28
N GLY A 200 -33.60 -8.49 -12.54
CA GLY A 200 -32.49 -7.64 -12.11
C GLY A 200 -32.80 -6.80 -10.88
N VAL A 201 -33.87 -7.07 -10.14
CA VAL A 201 -34.23 -6.33 -8.92
C VAL A 201 -34.81 -7.25 -7.86
N ILE A 202 -34.21 -7.25 -6.67
CA ILE A 202 -34.74 -7.96 -5.51
C ILE A 202 -34.79 -7.03 -4.30
N LYS A 203 -35.71 -7.24 -3.37
CA LYS A 203 -35.88 -6.39 -2.19
C LYS A 203 -35.63 -7.16 -0.90
N TYR A 204 -34.86 -6.54 0.00
CA TYR A 204 -34.64 -6.98 1.36
C TYR A 204 -34.96 -5.83 2.31
N TYR A 205 -35.86 -6.08 3.28
CA TYR A 205 -36.25 -5.07 4.31
C TYR A 205 -36.61 -3.71 3.72
N GLY A 206 -37.33 -3.69 2.59
CA GLY A 206 -37.76 -2.46 1.91
C GLY A 206 -36.69 -1.77 1.05
N ARG A 207 -35.47 -2.28 1.03
CA ARG A 207 -34.37 -1.76 0.20
C ARG A 207 -34.18 -2.65 -1.03
N SER A 208 -33.90 -2.02 -2.18
CA SER A 208 -33.70 -2.73 -3.46
C SER A 208 -32.22 -2.99 -3.71
N VAL A 209 -31.87 -4.23 -4.04
CA VAL A 209 -30.62 -4.62 -4.70
C VAL A 209 -30.90 -4.70 -6.20
N ARG A 210 -30.02 -4.17 -7.03
CA ARG A 210 -30.19 -4.11 -8.47
C ARG A 210 -28.95 -4.65 -9.17
N ASP A 211 -29.19 -5.36 -10.25
CA ASP A 211 -28.14 -5.67 -11.22
C ASP A 211 -27.83 -4.45 -12.08
N SER A 212 -26.61 -4.39 -12.63
CA SER A 212 -26.21 -3.36 -13.58
C SER A 212 -26.96 -3.51 -14.93
N HIS A 213 -27.33 -4.75 -15.28
CA HIS A 213 -28.08 -5.02 -16.49
C HIS A 213 -29.59 -4.91 -16.23
N VAL A 214 -30.22 -3.96 -16.94
CA VAL A 214 -31.68 -3.75 -16.86
C VAL A 214 -32.42 -4.98 -17.40
N GLY A 215 -33.39 -5.48 -16.62
CA GLY A 215 -34.12 -6.70 -16.96
C GLY A 215 -33.49 -7.99 -16.41
N GLY A 216 -32.31 -7.90 -15.80
CA GLY A 216 -31.62 -9.02 -15.18
C GLY A 216 -31.16 -10.09 -16.19
N TYR A 217 -30.91 -11.28 -15.67
CA TYR A 217 -30.32 -12.39 -16.45
C TYR A 217 -31.23 -13.63 -16.51
N GLY A 218 -32.44 -13.53 -15.97
CA GLY A 218 -33.34 -14.66 -15.84
C GLY A 218 -32.83 -15.68 -14.82
N LYS A 219 -33.08 -16.97 -15.09
CA LYS A 219 -32.60 -18.08 -14.27
C LYS A 219 -31.20 -18.49 -14.73
N VAL A 220 -30.21 -18.34 -13.86
CA VAL A 220 -28.80 -18.64 -14.15
C VAL A 220 -28.18 -19.44 -13.00
N SER A 221 -27.16 -20.24 -13.32
CA SER A 221 -26.39 -20.93 -12.28
C SER A 221 -25.59 -19.95 -11.43
N LEU A 222 -25.20 -20.37 -10.23
CA LEU A 222 -24.34 -19.58 -9.33
C LEU A 222 -23.04 -19.16 -10.04
N ALA A 223 -22.39 -20.08 -10.76
CA ALA A 223 -21.21 -19.76 -11.56
C ALA A 223 -21.51 -18.67 -12.59
N ARG A 224 -22.61 -18.79 -13.33
CA ARG A 224 -22.97 -17.79 -14.33
C ARG A 224 -23.34 -16.43 -13.70
N GLY A 225 -24.02 -16.46 -12.54
CA GLY A 225 -24.31 -15.24 -11.76
C GLY A 225 -23.03 -14.52 -11.30
N PHE A 226 -22.03 -15.29 -10.89
CA PHE A 226 -20.71 -14.76 -10.53
C PHE A 226 -19.99 -14.16 -11.75
N GLU A 227 -19.91 -14.89 -12.88
CA GLU A 227 -19.31 -14.40 -14.13
C GLU A 227 -19.95 -13.10 -14.64
N LEU A 228 -21.28 -12.99 -14.53
CA LEU A 228 -22.04 -11.81 -14.92
C LEU A 228 -21.99 -10.70 -13.85
N SER A 229 -21.36 -10.97 -12.72
CA SER A 229 -21.35 -10.07 -11.57
C SER A 229 -22.77 -9.66 -11.12
N SER A 230 -23.74 -10.58 -11.19
CA SER A 230 -25.11 -10.34 -10.79
C SER A 230 -25.20 -10.09 -9.29
N ASN A 231 -25.67 -8.92 -8.89
CA ASN A 231 -25.91 -8.60 -7.48
C ASN A 231 -27.07 -9.42 -6.93
N THR A 232 -28.14 -9.57 -7.73
CA THR A 232 -29.35 -10.27 -7.29
C THR A 232 -29.11 -11.75 -7.04
N VAL A 233 -28.32 -12.41 -7.89
CA VAL A 233 -27.97 -13.83 -7.73
C VAL A 233 -27.07 -14.03 -6.50
N MET A 234 -25.99 -13.25 -6.37
CA MET A 234 -25.05 -13.42 -5.27
C MET A 234 -25.69 -13.10 -3.91
N VAL A 235 -26.50 -12.04 -3.84
CA VAL A 235 -27.24 -11.72 -2.61
C VAL A 235 -28.22 -12.81 -2.21
N GLN A 236 -28.96 -13.42 -3.17
CA GLN A 236 -29.83 -14.54 -2.89
C GLN A 236 -29.03 -15.73 -2.34
N ALA A 237 -27.93 -16.09 -3.02
CA ALA A 237 -27.11 -17.23 -2.61
C ALA A 237 -26.60 -17.08 -1.18
N VAL A 238 -26.12 -15.89 -0.80
CA VAL A 238 -25.67 -15.62 0.58
C VAL A 238 -26.86 -15.57 1.55
N TYR A 239 -27.89 -14.79 1.22
CA TYR A 239 -28.99 -14.55 2.14
C TYR A 239 -29.78 -15.83 2.46
N GLU A 240 -30.13 -16.63 1.46
CA GLU A 240 -30.90 -17.86 1.67
C GLU A 240 -30.17 -18.88 2.56
N ASN A 241 -28.85 -18.95 2.44
CA ASN A 241 -28.05 -19.90 3.17
C ASN A 241 -27.59 -19.41 4.55
N TYR A 242 -27.44 -18.09 4.75
CA TYR A 242 -26.87 -17.54 6.00
C TYR A 242 -27.82 -16.67 6.83
N LYS A 243 -29.05 -16.36 6.36
CA LYS A 243 -30.01 -15.49 7.09
C LYS A 243 -30.32 -15.94 8.51
N ASN A 244 -30.31 -17.26 8.76
CA ASN A 244 -30.59 -17.82 10.09
C ASN A 244 -29.36 -17.85 11.00
N ASN A 245 -28.17 -17.76 10.44
CA ASN A 245 -26.91 -17.69 11.18
C ASN A 245 -25.88 -16.83 10.42
N PRO A 246 -26.10 -15.50 10.35
CA PRO A 246 -25.19 -14.61 9.60
C PRO A 246 -23.79 -14.53 10.20
N ALA A 247 -23.61 -14.90 11.48
CA ALA A 247 -22.29 -14.98 12.11
C ALA A 247 -21.38 -15.97 11.37
N LYS A 248 -21.94 -17.10 10.88
CA LYS A 248 -21.16 -18.10 10.14
C LYS A 248 -20.53 -17.53 8.87
N PHE A 249 -21.27 -16.70 8.12
CA PHE A 249 -20.73 -16.00 6.95
C PHE A 249 -19.62 -15.01 7.32
N VAL A 250 -19.82 -14.23 8.38
CA VAL A 250 -18.80 -13.29 8.88
C VAL A 250 -17.56 -14.03 9.37
N ASP A 251 -17.72 -15.20 9.97
CA ASP A 251 -16.58 -16.02 10.41
C ASP A 251 -15.75 -16.53 9.22
N HIS A 252 -16.38 -16.87 8.07
CA HIS A 252 -15.64 -17.16 6.84
C HIS A 252 -14.78 -15.97 6.40
N ILE A 253 -15.34 -14.76 6.34
CA ILE A 253 -14.60 -13.54 5.98
C ILE A 253 -13.37 -13.37 6.86
N LYS A 254 -13.52 -13.61 8.17
CA LYS A 254 -12.41 -13.53 9.13
C LYS A 254 -11.38 -14.66 8.94
N ASN A 255 -11.84 -15.87 8.64
CA ASN A 255 -10.96 -17.01 8.39
C ASN A 255 -10.13 -16.83 7.12
N PHE A 256 -10.67 -16.16 6.10
CA PHE A 256 -9.92 -15.72 4.91
C PHE A 256 -8.93 -14.58 5.20
N GLY A 257 -8.85 -14.10 6.44
CA GLY A 257 -7.86 -13.13 6.89
C GLY A 257 -8.20 -11.66 6.62
N LEU A 258 -9.36 -11.37 6.00
CA LEU A 258 -9.73 -10.00 5.63
C LEU A 258 -9.95 -9.04 6.80
N ASN A 259 -10.12 -9.54 8.01
CA ASN A 259 -10.24 -8.73 9.23
C ASN A 259 -8.90 -8.36 9.87
N LYS A 260 -7.79 -8.83 9.31
CA LYS A 260 -6.44 -8.61 9.84
C LYS A 260 -5.68 -7.65 8.95
N THR A 261 -4.73 -6.94 9.53
CA THR A 261 -3.70 -6.25 8.76
C THR A 261 -2.78 -7.27 8.10
N LEU A 262 -2.18 -6.90 6.98
CA LEU A 262 -1.24 -7.76 6.25
C LEU A 262 0.11 -7.89 6.97
N GLY A 263 0.38 -7.01 7.94
CA GLY A 263 1.63 -7.00 8.70
C GLY A 263 2.80 -6.48 7.87
N LEU A 264 2.55 -5.50 7.03
CA LEU A 264 3.59 -4.85 6.23
C LEU A 264 4.64 -4.22 7.15
N HIS A 265 5.90 -4.24 6.73
CA HIS A 265 7.01 -3.71 7.54
C HIS A 265 6.96 -2.20 7.73
N PHE A 266 6.19 -1.46 6.94
CA PHE A 266 6.07 -0.02 7.06
C PHE A 266 4.70 0.41 7.61
N GLN A 267 4.70 1.56 8.28
CA GLN A 267 3.53 2.09 8.99
C GLN A 267 2.46 2.62 8.03
N GLY A 268 1.23 2.68 8.54
CA GLY A 268 0.12 3.31 7.84
C GLY A 268 -0.82 2.33 7.16
N GLU A 269 -0.76 1.05 7.52
CA GLU A 269 -1.70 0.05 7.02
C GLU A 269 -3.11 0.33 7.57
N GLY A 270 -4.08 0.40 6.65
CA GLY A 270 -5.50 0.59 6.95
C GLY A 270 -6.11 -0.62 7.65
N ARG A 271 -7.20 -0.39 8.33
CA ARG A 271 -7.95 -1.45 9.04
C ARG A 271 -9.20 -1.81 8.28
N ALA A 272 -9.40 -3.10 8.07
CA ALA A 272 -10.67 -3.60 7.56
C ALA A 272 -11.82 -3.36 8.55
N ILE A 273 -12.99 -3.08 8.03
CA ILE A 273 -14.23 -2.98 8.80
C ILE A 273 -15.14 -4.11 8.33
N ILE A 274 -15.31 -5.12 9.17
CA ILE A 274 -16.17 -6.27 8.89
C ILE A 274 -17.23 -6.33 10.01
N PRO A 275 -18.46 -5.81 9.76
CA PRO A 275 -19.52 -5.83 10.75
C PRO A 275 -19.87 -7.25 11.20
N HIS A 276 -20.23 -7.40 12.46
CA HIS A 276 -20.65 -8.68 13.02
C HIS A 276 -22.08 -8.60 13.54
N PRO A 277 -22.89 -9.70 13.48
CA PRO A 277 -24.27 -9.70 13.97
C PRO A 277 -24.49 -9.26 15.42
N LYS A 278 -23.42 -9.29 16.22
CA LYS A 278 -23.46 -8.76 17.62
C LYS A 278 -23.20 -7.26 17.72
N ASP A 279 -22.85 -6.61 16.62
CA ASP A 279 -22.54 -5.19 16.64
C ASP A 279 -23.82 -4.35 16.69
N LYS A 280 -23.77 -3.23 17.38
CA LYS A 280 -24.92 -2.32 17.57
C LYS A 280 -25.54 -1.85 16.25
N HIS A 281 -24.74 -1.74 15.22
CA HIS A 281 -25.15 -1.23 13.89
C HIS A 281 -25.58 -2.34 12.92
N TRP A 282 -25.54 -3.61 13.35
CA TRP A 282 -26.04 -4.70 12.50
C TRP A 282 -27.56 -4.59 12.33
N SER A 283 -28.02 -4.75 11.11
CA SER A 283 -29.44 -4.67 10.76
C SER A 283 -29.83 -5.74 9.75
N GLY A 284 -31.11 -5.87 9.45
CA GLY A 284 -31.59 -6.85 8.46
C GLY A 284 -30.95 -6.70 7.06
N VAL A 285 -30.53 -5.48 6.69
CA VAL A 285 -29.88 -5.23 5.40
C VAL A 285 -28.37 -5.53 5.42
N SER A 286 -27.74 -5.71 6.60
CA SER A 286 -26.30 -5.88 6.68
C SER A 286 -25.80 -7.09 5.88
N LEU A 287 -26.38 -8.26 6.10
CA LEU A 287 -25.99 -9.47 5.35
C LEU A 287 -26.21 -9.35 3.83
N PRO A 288 -27.40 -8.91 3.34
CA PRO A 288 -27.59 -8.68 1.90
C PRO A 288 -26.61 -7.67 1.28
N TRP A 289 -26.23 -6.62 2.01
CA TRP A 289 -25.29 -5.60 1.51
C TRP A 289 -23.87 -6.13 1.45
N MET A 290 -23.45 -6.91 2.46
CA MET A 290 -22.13 -7.55 2.46
C MET A 290 -21.94 -8.47 1.25
N ALA A 291 -23.00 -9.17 0.81
CA ALA A 291 -22.95 -10.10 -0.31
C ALA A 291 -22.66 -9.47 -1.69
N PHE A 292 -22.60 -8.16 -1.80
CA PHE A 292 -22.09 -7.51 -3.01
C PHE A 292 -21.07 -6.42 -2.69
N GLY A 293 -20.43 -6.54 -1.51
CA GLY A 293 -19.26 -5.77 -1.10
C GLY A 293 -19.55 -4.39 -0.55
N TYR A 294 -20.74 -4.18 0.05
CA TYR A 294 -21.10 -2.94 0.74
C TYR A 294 -21.28 -3.16 2.24
N GLY A 295 -21.09 -2.10 3.02
CA GLY A 295 -21.10 -2.20 4.48
C GLY A 295 -19.89 -2.93 5.07
N VAL A 296 -18.96 -3.36 4.25
CA VAL A 296 -17.64 -3.84 4.61
C VAL A 296 -16.60 -2.90 4.02
N SER A 297 -15.43 -2.79 4.64
CA SER A 297 -14.33 -2.01 4.06
C SER A 297 -13.03 -2.78 4.20
N VAL A 298 -12.26 -2.83 3.12
CA VAL A 298 -10.94 -3.47 3.05
C VAL A 298 -10.01 -2.60 2.21
N THR A 299 -8.71 -2.74 2.40
CA THR A 299 -7.76 -2.04 1.55
C THR A 299 -7.63 -2.72 0.18
N PRO A 300 -7.27 -2.00 -0.89
CA PRO A 300 -6.97 -2.60 -2.19
C PRO A 300 -5.92 -3.72 -2.10
N MET A 301 -4.89 -3.54 -1.25
CA MET A 301 -3.87 -4.55 -1.02
C MET A 301 -4.43 -5.82 -0.37
N GLN A 302 -5.35 -5.70 0.61
CA GLN A 302 -6.01 -6.86 1.21
C GLN A 302 -6.85 -7.63 0.18
N THR A 303 -7.58 -6.91 -0.68
CA THR A 303 -8.33 -7.53 -1.78
C THR A 303 -7.40 -8.27 -2.73
N LEU A 304 -6.32 -7.64 -3.17
CA LEU A 304 -5.34 -8.25 -4.07
C LEU A 304 -4.69 -9.48 -3.43
N THR A 305 -4.32 -9.41 -2.16
CA THR A 305 -3.74 -10.54 -1.42
C THR A 305 -4.69 -11.74 -1.36
N LEU A 306 -5.99 -11.49 -1.12
CA LEU A 306 -7.00 -12.55 -1.16
C LEU A 306 -7.08 -13.23 -2.53
N TYR A 307 -7.03 -12.46 -3.61
CA TYR A 307 -7.10 -12.99 -4.98
C TYR A 307 -5.83 -13.74 -5.39
N ASN A 308 -4.72 -13.47 -4.72
CA ASN A 308 -3.42 -14.10 -5.00
C ASN A 308 -3.16 -15.37 -4.18
N ALA A 309 -3.95 -15.64 -3.13
CA ALA A 309 -3.74 -16.71 -2.16
C ALA A 309 -4.12 -18.13 -2.68
#